data_522d200d49efad114e7f776696920107
#
_entry.id   522d200d49efad114e7f776696920107
#
_cell.length_a   1.000
_cell.length_b   1.000
_cell.length_c   1.000
_cell.angle_alpha   90.00
_cell.angle_beta   90.00
_cell.angle_gamma   90.00
#
_symmetry.space_group_name_H-M   'P 1'
#
loop_
_entity.id
_entity.type
_entity.pdbx_description
1 polymer ?
#
loop_
_entity_poly.entity_id
_entity_poly.type
_entity_poly.pdbx_seq_one_letter_code
_entity_poly.pdbx_strand_id
1 'polypeptide(L)'
;KFMVVAVTAYGMSTFEGPMLSLKSINAVAHFTDWIIAHVHIGGLGWNGMLTFGILYWLLPRMYKTELYSKKWANVHFWLATLGILFYAIPMYWAGWQQASMWKQFTESGQLKYQFLETVTYMRPFYAMRSIGGVLYLAGAVLGMVNLFKTIGQGTLVANEAAEAPALEAKYEKHKGEHWHRWIERKPTPMLVMSLIVILIGGAVEMIPTFLVKSNVPTISSVKPYTPLELQGRDIYVREGCYTCHSQMIRPFRSETERYGEYSKAGEFVYDHPFQWGSKRTGPDLAREGAGNNKKSNAWHFNHLDEPSAISTGSVMPSYAFLIDHELDTASTGSKIKAMQTLGV
;
A
#
# COMPACT_ATOMS: atom_id res chain seq x y z
N LYS A 1 15.71 -8.04 -20.60
CA LYS A 1 14.66 -7.02 -20.73
C LYS A 1 13.94 -6.79 -19.41
N PHE A 2 13.41 -7.84 -18.78
CA PHE A 2 12.73 -7.76 -17.47
C PHE A 2 13.56 -7.02 -16.42
N MET A 3 14.84 -7.40 -16.24
CA MET A 3 15.75 -6.78 -15.28
C MET A 3 15.96 -5.28 -15.54
N VAL A 4 16.01 -4.84 -16.81
CA VAL A 4 16.16 -3.43 -17.15
C VAL A 4 14.95 -2.63 -16.69
N VAL A 5 13.73 -3.10 -17.01
CA VAL A 5 12.49 -2.45 -16.54
C VAL A 5 12.41 -2.47 -15.02
N ALA A 6 12.78 -3.61 -14.39
CA ALA A 6 12.78 -3.73 -12.93
C ALA A 6 13.70 -2.70 -12.26
N VAL A 7 14.95 -2.54 -12.74
CA VAL A 7 15.89 -1.57 -12.17
C VAL A 7 15.43 -0.13 -12.41
N THR A 8 14.84 0.16 -13.57
CA THR A 8 14.26 1.50 -13.84
C THR A 8 13.10 1.79 -12.89
N ALA A 9 12.17 0.85 -12.73
CA ALA A 9 11.03 1.00 -11.82
C ALA A 9 11.47 1.08 -10.34
N TYR A 10 12.52 0.33 -9.96
CA TYR A 10 13.16 0.45 -8.65
C TYR A 10 13.68 1.87 -8.40
N GLY A 11 14.44 2.41 -9.34
CA GLY A 11 14.98 3.77 -9.23
C GLY A 11 13.88 4.82 -9.08
N MET A 12 12.81 4.72 -9.88
CA MET A 12 11.64 5.60 -9.80
C MET A 12 10.96 5.49 -8.43
N SER A 13 10.60 4.29 -8.02
CA SER A 13 9.89 4.05 -6.76
C SER A 13 10.73 4.47 -5.54
N THR A 14 12.03 4.17 -5.54
CA THR A 14 12.95 4.53 -4.45
C THR A 14 13.17 6.03 -4.36
N PHE A 15 13.18 6.76 -5.48
CA PHE A 15 13.27 8.22 -5.48
C PHE A 15 11.96 8.87 -5.01
N GLU A 16 10.82 8.35 -5.46
CA GLU A 16 9.51 8.90 -5.07
C GLU A 16 9.22 8.75 -3.56
N GLY A 17 9.67 7.68 -2.90
CA GLY A 17 9.45 7.47 -1.48
C GLY A 17 9.89 8.66 -0.63
N PRO A 18 11.18 9.01 -0.63
CA PRO A 18 11.68 10.20 0.05
C PRO A 18 11.04 11.51 -0.43
N MET A 19 10.77 11.63 -1.72
CA MET A 19 10.08 12.81 -2.28
C MET A 19 8.68 12.96 -1.66
N LEU A 20 7.91 11.89 -1.56
CA LEU A 20 6.57 11.88 -0.95
C LEU A 20 6.59 12.15 0.56
N SER A 21 7.73 11.99 1.24
CA SER A 21 7.89 12.34 2.66
C SER A 21 8.05 13.85 2.91
N LEU A 22 8.41 14.63 1.89
CA LEU A 22 8.51 16.09 2.00
C LEU A 22 7.12 16.69 2.27
N LYS A 23 7.01 17.56 3.28
CA LYS A 23 5.72 18.14 3.73
C LYS A 23 4.90 18.75 2.59
N SER A 24 5.54 19.49 1.70
CA SER A 24 4.89 20.17 0.56
C SER A 24 4.31 19.18 -0.44
N ILE A 25 5.05 18.11 -0.75
CA ILE A 25 4.63 17.08 -1.70
C ILE A 25 3.60 16.15 -1.05
N ASN A 26 3.84 15.75 0.20
CA ASN A 26 2.88 14.94 0.97
C ASN A 26 1.52 15.64 1.10
N ALA A 27 1.50 16.94 1.36
CA ALA A 27 0.29 17.73 1.43
C ALA A 27 -0.56 17.65 0.14
N VAL A 28 0.08 17.46 -1.02
CA VAL A 28 -0.58 17.34 -2.33
C VAL A 28 -0.91 15.88 -2.66
N ALA A 29 0.05 14.98 -2.50
CA ALA A 29 -0.03 13.61 -3.01
C ALA A 29 -0.77 12.63 -2.08
N HIS A 30 -0.67 12.82 -0.75
CA HIS A 30 -1.27 11.90 0.22
C HIS A 30 -2.78 11.81 0.03
N PHE A 31 -3.32 10.61 0.11
CA PHE A 31 -4.70 10.20 -0.15
C PHE A 31 -5.15 10.27 -1.62
N THR A 32 -4.30 10.69 -2.55
CA THR A 32 -4.61 10.68 -3.98
C THR A 32 -4.18 9.37 -4.66
N ASP A 33 -4.64 9.18 -5.90
CA ASP A 33 -4.22 8.03 -6.73
C ASP A 33 -2.72 8.08 -7.14
N TRP A 34 -2.01 9.18 -6.86
CA TRP A 34 -0.55 9.21 -6.97
C TRP A 34 0.11 8.13 -6.12
N ILE A 35 -0.36 7.95 -4.89
CA ILE A 35 0.15 6.87 -4.01
C ILE A 35 -0.07 5.50 -4.64
N ILE A 36 -1.20 5.31 -5.33
CA ILE A 36 -1.51 4.05 -6.02
C ILE A 36 -0.55 3.81 -7.19
N ALA A 37 -0.24 4.85 -7.97
CA ALA A 37 0.77 4.75 -9.03
C ALA A 37 2.14 4.37 -8.46
N HIS A 38 2.60 5.07 -7.43
CA HIS A 38 3.87 4.83 -6.75
C HIS A 38 4.01 3.37 -6.27
N VAL A 39 3.04 2.86 -5.52
CA VAL A 39 3.13 1.48 -4.99
C VAL A 39 3.07 0.42 -6.07
N HIS A 40 2.37 0.67 -7.19
CA HIS A 40 2.29 -0.29 -8.30
C HIS A 40 3.52 -0.24 -9.21
N ILE A 41 4.19 0.89 -9.35
CA ILE A 41 5.54 0.94 -9.97
C ILE A 41 6.50 0.07 -9.14
N GLY A 42 6.47 0.18 -7.81
CA GLY A 42 7.25 -0.67 -6.92
C GLY A 42 6.83 -2.15 -6.96
N GLY A 43 5.53 -2.43 -6.82
CA GLY A 43 5.01 -3.80 -6.76
C GLY A 43 5.09 -4.56 -8.09
N LEU A 44 4.58 -3.99 -9.17
CA LEU A 44 4.50 -4.64 -10.48
C LEU A 44 5.75 -4.37 -11.32
N GLY A 45 6.19 -3.10 -11.35
CA GLY A 45 7.32 -2.67 -12.18
C GLY A 45 8.66 -3.17 -11.64
N TRP A 46 8.92 -2.98 -10.37
CA TRP A 46 10.16 -3.44 -9.73
C TRP A 46 10.06 -4.93 -9.35
N ASN A 47 9.31 -5.27 -8.30
CA ASN A 47 9.30 -6.64 -7.76
C ASN A 47 8.76 -7.66 -8.75
N GLY A 48 7.67 -7.37 -9.45
CA GLY A 48 7.07 -8.29 -10.41
C GLY A 48 7.98 -8.58 -11.60
N MET A 49 8.54 -7.55 -12.23
CA MET A 49 9.44 -7.73 -13.37
C MET A 49 10.77 -8.36 -12.94
N LEU A 50 11.29 -8.02 -11.75
CA LEU A 50 12.48 -8.66 -11.19
C LEU A 50 12.26 -10.15 -10.97
N THR A 51 11.16 -10.52 -10.33
CA THR A 51 10.79 -11.91 -10.05
C THR A 51 10.70 -12.73 -11.33
N PHE A 52 9.95 -12.26 -12.32
CA PHE A 52 9.87 -12.97 -13.61
C PHE A 52 11.21 -13.03 -14.32
N GLY A 53 12.00 -11.97 -14.28
CA GLY A 53 13.35 -11.94 -14.84
C GLY A 53 14.27 -12.99 -14.23
N ILE A 54 14.23 -13.12 -12.90
CA ILE A 54 15.00 -14.14 -12.16
C ILE A 54 14.49 -15.55 -12.51
N LEU A 55 13.19 -15.78 -12.52
CA LEU A 55 12.60 -17.08 -12.82
C LEU A 55 12.95 -17.54 -14.24
N TYR A 56 12.92 -16.66 -15.24
CA TYR A 56 13.32 -16.98 -16.62
C TYR A 56 14.82 -17.32 -16.74
N TRP A 57 15.65 -16.81 -15.84
CA TRP A 57 17.07 -17.11 -15.81
C TRP A 57 17.37 -18.37 -14.98
N LEU A 58 16.71 -18.55 -13.85
CA LEU A 58 17.01 -19.56 -12.84
C LEU A 58 16.43 -20.94 -13.20
N LEU A 59 15.12 -21.00 -13.56
CA LEU A 59 14.44 -22.28 -13.74
C LEU A 59 15.04 -23.16 -14.87
N PRO A 60 15.41 -22.63 -16.04
CA PRO A 60 16.09 -23.44 -17.05
C PRO A 60 17.41 -24.05 -16.54
N ARG A 61 18.13 -23.31 -15.68
CA ARG A 61 19.41 -23.79 -15.09
C ARG A 61 19.19 -24.86 -14.06
N MET A 62 18.23 -24.67 -13.15
CA MET A 62 17.90 -25.66 -12.11
C MET A 62 17.42 -26.99 -12.71
N TYR A 63 16.65 -26.90 -13.79
CA TYR A 63 16.07 -28.08 -14.45
C TYR A 63 16.89 -28.59 -15.65
N LYS A 64 18.10 -28.05 -15.87
CA LYS A 64 19.01 -28.44 -16.96
C LYS A 64 18.33 -28.52 -18.32
N THR A 65 17.52 -27.52 -18.64
CA THR A 65 16.74 -27.43 -19.86
C THR A 65 16.81 -26.03 -20.49
N GLU A 66 16.34 -25.89 -21.71
CA GLU A 66 16.11 -24.59 -22.31
C GLU A 66 14.72 -24.06 -21.96
N LEU A 67 14.53 -22.73 -22.06
CA LEU A 67 13.22 -22.12 -21.93
C LEU A 67 12.27 -22.65 -22.99
N TYR A 68 11.08 -23.12 -22.59
CA TYR A 68 10.08 -23.69 -23.49
C TYR A 68 9.80 -22.77 -24.70
N SER A 69 9.61 -21.48 -24.49
CA SER A 69 9.36 -20.52 -25.55
C SER A 69 9.93 -19.14 -25.27
N LYS A 70 10.97 -18.76 -26.01
CA LYS A 70 11.51 -17.38 -26.01
C LYS A 70 10.50 -16.36 -26.57
N LYS A 71 9.64 -16.79 -27.52
CA LYS A 71 8.56 -15.97 -28.08
C LYS A 71 7.53 -15.62 -27.01
N TRP A 72 7.07 -16.59 -26.22
CA TRP A 72 6.12 -16.36 -25.14
C TRP A 72 6.70 -15.47 -24.04
N ALA A 73 7.95 -15.65 -23.68
CA ALA A 73 8.64 -14.76 -22.76
C ALA A 73 8.68 -13.31 -23.27
N ASN A 74 8.86 -13.12 -24.58
CA ASN A 74 8.85 -11.79 -25.17
C ASN A 74 7.44 -11.16 -25.21
N VAL A 75 6.41 -11.95 -25.50
CA VAL A 75 5.00 -11.50 -25.43
C VAL A 75 4.63 -11.12 -24.00
N HIS A 76 4.96 -11.99 -23.02
CA HIS A 76 4.78 -11.68 -21.60
C HIS A 76 5.45 -10.35 -21.22
N PHE A 77 6.71 -10.15 -21.62
CA PHE A 77 7.44 -8.91 -21.35
C PHE A 77 6.67 -7.67 -21.82
N TRP A 78 6.18 -7.69 -23.05
CA TRP A 78 5.48 -6.53 -23.60
C TRP A 78 4.09 -6.34 -22.98
N LEU A 79 3.34 -7.41 -22.74
CA LEU A 79 2.05 -7.33 -22.05
C LEU A 79 2.22 -6.78 -20.64
N ALA A 80 3.21 -7.26 -19.89
CA ALA A 80 3.47 -6.76 -18.54
C ALA A 80 3.95 -5.30 -18.56
N THR A 81 4.87 -4.93 -19.45
CA THR A 81 5.39 -3.56 -19.55
C THR A 81 4.29 -2.57 -19.92
N LEU A 82 3.50 -2.88 -20.97
CA LEU A 82 2.36 -2.05 -21.36
C LEU A 82 1.31 -2.00 -20.26
N GLY A 83 1.06 -3.13 -19.58
CA GLY A 83 0.16 -3.21 -18.44
C GLY A 83 0.54 -2.24 -17.33
N ILE A 84 1.83 -2.19 -16.97
CA ILE A 84 2.33 -1.25 -15.96
C ILE A 84 2.15 0.21 -16.42
N LEU A 85 2.45 0.53 -17.69
CA LEU A 85 2.30 1.89 -18.21
C LEU A 85 0.84 2.34 -18.22
N PHE A 86 -0.08 1.48 -18.71
CA PHE A 86 -1.52 1.75 -18.70
C PHE A 86 -2.12 1.79 -17.30
N TYR A 87 -1.44 1.23 -16.32
CA TYR A 87 -1.84 1.33 -14.92
C TYR A 87 -1.30 2.62 -14.27
N ALA A 88 0.00 2.81 -14.28
CA ALA A 88 0.68 3.84 -13.50
C ALA A 88 0.47 5.25 -14.06
N ILE A 89 0.59 5.46 -15.37
CA ILE A 89 0.46 6.79 -15.98
C ILE A 89 -0.90 7.41 -15.70
N PRO A 90 -2.04 6.72 -15.92
CA PRO A 90 -3.35 7.27 -15.58
C PRO A 90 -3.50 7.58 -14.09
N MET A 91 -2.91 6.75 -13.21
CA MET A 91 -3.00 6.97 -11.76
C MET A 91 -2.18 8.19 -11.30
N TYR A 92 -1.00 8.44 -11.87
CA TYR A 92 -0.26 9.68 -11.62
C TYR A 92 -1.05 10.90 -12.05
N TRP A 93 -1.66 10.84 -13.22
CA TRP A 93 -2.50 11.94 -13.73
C TRP A 93 -3.75 12.14 -12.88
N ALA A 94 -4.43 11.05 -12.51
CA ALA A 94 -5.57 11.08 -11.61
C ALA A 94 -5.20 11.71 -10.26
N GLY A 95 -4.07 11.30 -9.68
CA GLY A 95 -3.58 11.85 -8.41
C GLY A 95 -3.33 13.36 -8.46
N TRP A 96 -2.75 13.84 -9.56
CA TRP A 96 -2.56 15.27 -9.79
C TRP A 96 -3.90 16.03 -9.90
N GLN A 97 -4.84 15.50 -10.64
CA GLN A 97 -6.16 16.10 -10.79
C GLN A 97 -6.95 16.10 -9.48
N GLN A 98 -6.93 14.99 -8.73
CA GLN A 98 -7.54 14.93 -7.39
C GLN A 98 -6.97 16.01 -6.47
N ALA A 99 -5.64 16.11 -6.39
CA ALA A 99 -4.99 17.14 -5.59
C ALA A 99 -5.41 18.56 -5.97
N SER A 100 -5.52 18.82 -7.27
CA SER A 100 -5.93 20.11 -7.79
C SER A 100 -7.38 20.41 -7.45
N MET A 101 -8.31 19.50 -7.74
CA MET A 101 -9.75 19.70 -7.51
C MET A 101 -10.10 19.81 -6.02
N TRP A 102 -9.45 19.02 -5.15
CA TRP A 102 -9.74 19.04 -3.71
C TRP A 102 -9.33 20.33 -3.01
N LYS A 103 -8.41 21.09 -3.59
CA LYS A 103 -7.82 22.31 -2.99
C LYS A 103 -8.29 23.60 -3.63
N GLN A 104 -9.12 23.54 -4.66
CA GLN A 104 -9.61 24.75 -5.31
C GLN A 104 -10.75 25.37 -4.52
N PHE A 105 -10.67 26.70 -4.42
CA PHE A 105 -11.71 27.54 -3.83
C PHE A 105 -12.30 28.48 -4.90
N THR A 106 -13.53 28.86 -4.71
CA THR A 106 -14.19 29.94 -5.47
C THR A 106 -13.67 31.30 -4.99
N GLU A 107 -13.99 32.35 -5.71
CA GLU A 107 -13.68 33.72 -5.29
C GLU A 107 -14.36 34.09 -3.96
N SER A 108 -15.51 33.49 -3.66
CA SER A 108 -16.20 33.62 -2.36
C SER A 108 -15.56 32.81 -1.23
N GLY A 109 -14.48 32.07 -1.50
CA GLY A 109 -13.74 31.28 -0.51
C GLY A 109 -14.36 29.93 -0.15
N GLN A 110 -15.37 29.46 -0.88
CA GLN A 110 -15.97 28.14 -0.71
C GLN A 110 -15.23 27.08 -1.55
N LEU A 111 -15.31 25.81 -1.18
CA LEU A 111 -14.78 24.73 -2.00
C LEU A 111 -15.45 24.70 -3.38
N LYS A 112 -14.63 24.72 -4.44
CA LYS A 112 -15.13 24.79 -5.83
C LYS A 112 -15.76 23.47 -6.28
N TYR A 113 -15.22 22.33 -5.86
CA TYR A 113 -15.68 21.00 -6.27
C TYR A 113 -16.14 20.19 -5.06
N GLN A 114 -17.25 19.52 -5.21
CA GLN A 114 -17.68 18.50 -4.27
C GLN A 114 -16.87 17.23 -4.47
N PHE A 115 -16.83 16.35 -3.45
CA PHE A 115 -16.04 15.11 -3.52
C PHE A 115 -16.48 14.22 -4.68
N LEU A 116 -17.78 14.06 -4.87
CA LEU A 116 -18.34 13.17 -5.91
C LEU A 116 -18.05 13.66 -7.34
N GLU A 117 -17.94 14.96 -7.56
CA GLU A 117 -17.53 15.52 -8.87
C GLU A 117 -16.11 15.04 -9.23
N THR A 118 -15.19 15.04 -8.26
CA THR A 118 -13.84 14.49 -8.45
C THR A 118 -13.89 13.01 -8.79
N VAL A 119 -14.69 12.21 -8.08
CA VAL A 119 -14.85 10.78 -8.34
C VAL A 119 -15.35 10.52 -9.76
N THR A 120 -16.34 11.28 -10.18
CA THR A 120 -16.91 11.16 -11.54
C THR A 120 -15.86 11.49 -12.61
N TYR A 121 -15.05 12.52 -12.38
CA TYR A 121 -13.99 12.91 -13.30
C TYR A 121 -12.89 11.84 -13.40
N MET A 122 -12.66 11.05 -12.35
CA MET A 122 -11.61 9.99 -12.33
C MET A 122 -12.01 8.73 -13.10
N ARG A 123 -13.27 8.50 -13.45
CA ARG A 123 -13.74 7.26 -14.10
C ARG A 123 -12.94 6.81 -15.33
N PRO A 124 -12.58 7.67 -16.29
CA PRO A 124 -11.78 7.26 -17.44
C PRO A 124 -10.40 6.70 -17.06
N PHE A 125 -9.76 7.29 -16.05
CA PHE A 125 -8.46 6.84 -15.56
C PHE A 125 -8.57 5.47 -14.87
N TYR A 126 -9.67 5.22 -14.17
CA TYR A 126 -9.95 3.90 -13.58
C TYR A 126 -10.21 2.84 -14.65
N ALA A 127 -10.88 3.19 -15.73
CA ALA A 127 -11.02 2.27 -16.89
C ALA A 127 -9.65 1.92 -17.51
N MET A 128 -8.80 2.92 -17.72
CA MET A 128 -7.44 2.69 -18.24
C MET A 128 -6.60 1.82 -17.28
N ARG A 129 -6.69 2.08 -15.98
CA ARG A 129 -6.07 1.24 -14.95
C ARG A 129 -6.52 -0.21 -15.03
N SER A 130 -7.81 -0.45 -15.24
CA SER A 130 -8.37 -1.80 -15.37
C SER A 130 -7.83 -2.52 -16.61
N ILE A 131 -7.73 -1.83 -17.76
CA ILE A 131 -7.08 -2.36 -18.96
C ILE A 131 -5.62 -2.73 -18.67
N GLY A 132 -4.87 -1.85 -18.02
CA GLY A 132 -3.49 -2.10 -17.60
C GLY A 132 -3.36 -3.34 -16.72
N GLY A 133 -4.25 -3.49 -15.75
CA GLY A 133 -4.30 -4.66 -14.85
C GLY A 133 -4.57 -5.97 -15.61
N VAL A 134 -5.52 -5.96 -16.55
CA VAL A 134 -5.83 -7.14 -17.40
C VAL A 134 -4.64 -7.51 -18.29
N LEU A 135 -3.98 -6.54 -18.91
CA LEU A 135 -2.78 -6.79 -19.73
C LEU A 135 -1.65 -7.41 -18.88
N TYR A 136 -1.39 -6.87 -17.70
CA TYR A 136 -0.37 -7.40 -16.81
C TYR A 136 -0.71 -8.84 -16.38
N LEU A 137 -1.95 -9.09 -15.98
CA LEU A 137 -2.41 -10.41 -15.56
C LEU A 137 -2.31 -11.43 -16.70
N ALA A 138 -2.74 -11.06 -17.90
CA ALA A 138 -2.62 -11.93 -19.09
C ALA A 138 -1.15 -12.26 -19.39
N GLY A 139 -0.27 -11.27 -19.28
CA GLY A 139 1.18 -11.47 -19.40
C GLY A 139 1.71 -12.44 -18.33
N ALA A 140 1.32 -12.24 -17.07
CA ALA A 140 1.73 -13.09 -15.95
C ALA A 140 1.27 -14.55 -16.13
N VAL A 141 0.02 -14.77 -16.52
CA VAL A 141 -0.51 -16.12 -16.82
C VAL A 141 0.30 -16.77 -17.93
N LEU A 142 0.56 -16.06 -19.02
CA LEU A 142 1.40 -16.58 -20.13
C LEU A 142 2.81 -16.91 -19.63
N GLY A 143 3.38 -16.06 -18.79
CA GLY A 143 4.68 -16.28 -18.15
C GLY A 143 4.69 -17.55 -17.31
N MET A 144 3.70 -17.72 -16.45
CA MET A 144 3.57 -18.90 -15.59
C MET A 144 3.44 -20.19 -16.43
N VAL A 145 2.60 -20.20 -17.47
CA VAL A 145 2.46 -21.35 -18.35
C VAL A 145 3.80 -21.68 -19.03
N ASN A 146 4.53 -20.66 -19.50
CA ASN A 146 5.85 -20.86 -20.12
C ASN A 146 6.86 -21.47 -19.13
N LEU A 147 6.87 -21.01 -17.88
CA LEU A 147 7.76 -21.52 -16.83
C LEU A 147 7.39 -22.95 -16.42
N PHE A 148 6.12 -23.27 -16.24
CA PHE A 148 5.67 -24.64 -15.93
C PHE A 148 6.02 -25.61 -17.05
N LYS A 149 5.85 -25.24 -18.32
CA LYS A 149 6.28 -26.05 -19.46
C LYS A 149 7.80 -26.21 -19.52
N THR A 150 8.56 -25.19 -19.15
CA THR A 150 10.03 -25.27 -19.02
C THR A 150 10.42 -26.29 -17.95
N ILE A 151 9.80 -26.25 -16.79
CA ILE A 151 10.02 -27.22 -15.69
C ILE A 151 9.71 -28.64 -16.16
N GLY A 152 8.58 -28.84 -16.85
CA GLY A 152 8.16 -30.16 -17.34
C GLY A 152 9.04 -30.78 -18.42
N GLN A 153 9.94 -30.01 -19.04
CA GLN A 153 10.89 -30.51 -20.04
C GLN A 153 12.25 -30.92 -19.46
N GLY A 154 12.51 -30.57 -18.22
CA GLY A 154 13.79 -30.81 -17.58
C GLY A 154 13.70 -31.71 -16.35
N THR A 155 14.84 -31.99 -15.75
CA THR A 155 14.95 -32.71 -14.49
C THR A 155 15.67 -31.86 -13.48
N LEU A 156 15.07 -31.71 -12.28
CA LEU A 156 15.70 -30.97 -11.19
C LEU A 156 16.95 -31.72 -10.73
N VAL A 157 18.09 -31.08 -10.80
CA VAL A 157 19.34 -31.60 -10.24
C VAL A 157 19.48 -31.02 -8.83
N ALA A 158 19.00 -31.81 -7.86
CA ALA A 158 19.20 -31.49 -6.45
C ALA A 158 20.64 -31.83 -6.03
N ASN A 159 21.16 -31.04 -5.11
CA ASN A 159 22.48 -31.27 -4.48
C ASN A 159 23.68 -31.26 -5.45
N GLU A 160 23.60 -30.53 -6.56
CA GLU A 160 24.77 -30.27 -7.40
C GLU A 160 25.82 -29.51 -6.55
N ALA A 161 27.04 -30.03 -6.52
CA ALA A 161 28.13 -29.34 -5.83
C ALA A 161 28.37 -27.97 -6.48
N ALA A 162 28.29 -26.90 -5.72
CA ALA A 162 28.64 -25.57 -6.19
C ALA A 162 30.15 -25.45 -6.33
N GLU A 163 30.62 -25.13 -7.53
CA GLU A 163 32.02 -24.71 -7.73
C GLU A 163 32.14 -23.26 -7.23
N ALA A 164 32.80 -23.10 -6.11
CA ALA A 164 33.15 -21.79 -5.57
C ALA A 164 34.69 -21.71 -5.44
N PRO A 165 35.28 -20.55 -5.64
CA PRO A 165 36.68 -20.31 -5.30
C PRO A 165 36.92 -20.71 -3.83
N ALA A 166 38.06 -21.31 -3.53
CA ALA A 166 38.43 -21.59 -2.16
C ALA A 166 38.42 -20.30 -1.35
N LEU A 167 37.87 -20.35 -0.13
CA LEU A 167 37.92 -19.22 0.79
C LEU A 167 39.39 -18.91 1.09
N GLU A 168 39.80 -17.67 0.88
CA GLU A 168 41.14 -17.25 1.28
C GLU A 168 41.31 -17.47 2.78
N ALA A 169 42.33 -18.27 3.16
CA ALA A 169 42.61 -18.62 4.55
C ALA A 169 42.94 -17.37 5.40
N LYS A 170 43.47 -16.32 4.78
CA LYS A 170 43.78 -15.05 5.42
C LYS A 170 43.57 -13.91 4.40
N TYR A 171 42.68 -13.00 4.75
CA TYR A 171 42.50 -11.81 3.92
C TYR A 171 43.65 -10.83 4.07
N GLU A 172 44.32 -10.49 2.99
CA GLU A 172 45.29 -9.42 2.92
C GLU A 172 44.65 -8.18 2.27
N LYS A 173 44.80 -7.03 2.96
CA LYS A 173 44.29 -5.76 2.45
C LYS A 173 45.07 -5.36 1.21
N HIS A 174 44.38 -5.21 0.09
CA HIS A 174 45.01 -4.69 -1.14
C HIS A 174 45.32 -3.19 -1.05
N LYS A 175 46.45 -2.78 -1.63
CA LYS A 175 46.86 -1.36 -1.66
C LYS A 175 45.78 -0.54 -2.39
N GLY A 176 45.24 0.48 -1.71
CA GLY A 176 44.14 1.32 -2.24
C GLY A 176 42.73 0.82 -1.98
N GLU A 177 42.57 -0.27 -1.24
CA GLU A 177 41.23 -0.79 -0.89
C GLU A 177 40.54 0.09 0.15
N HIS A 178 39.29 0.46 -0.12
CA HIS A 178 38.48 1.23 0.80
C HIS A 178 38.16 0.45 2.08
N TRP A 179 38.07 1.15 3.22
CA TRP A 179 37.86 0.55 4.54
C TRP A 179 36.59 -0.30 4.66
N HIS A 180 35.50 0.06 3.95
CA HIS A 180 34.25 -0.66 3.98
C HIS A 180 34.38 -2.08 3.40
N ARG A 181 35.20 -2.30 2.37
CA ARG A 181 35.47 -3.63 1.83
C ARG A 181 36.15 -4.55 2.82
N TRP A 182 37.00 -4.00 3.69
CA TRP A 182 37.60 -4.75 4.77
C TRP A 182 36.56 -5.25 5.77
N ILE A 183 35.55 -4.46 6.13
CA ILE A 183 34.45 -4.85 7.00
C ILE A 183 33.55 -5.88 6.31
N GLU A 184 33.19 -5.67 5.04
CA GLU A 184 32.33 -6.57 4.25
C GLU A 184 32.88 -8.00 4.20
N ARG A 185 34.19 -8.17 4.23
CA ARG A 185 34.87 -9.48 4.25
C ARG A 185 34.97 -10.11 5.64
N LYS A 186 34.55 -9.43 6.67
CA LYS A 186 34.53 -9.93 8.04
C LYS A 186 33.08 -10.05 8.54
N PRO A 187 32.42 -11.19 8.29
CA PRO A 187 30.98 -11.31 8.57
C PRO A 187 30.64 -11.10 10.04
N THR A 188 31.45 -11.58 10.98
CA THR A 188 31.21 -11.43 12.42
C THR A 188 31.29 -9.96 12.88
N PRO A 189 32.40 -9.21 12.64
CA PRO A 189 32.44 -7.78 12.95
C PRO A 189 31.33 -6.99 12.26
N MET A 190 31.04 -7.27 10.98
CA MET A 190 29.98 -6.60 10.25
C MET A 190 28.60 -6.82 10.89
N LEU A 191 28.30 -8.07 11.26
CA LEU A 191 27.05 -8.41 11.96
C LEU A 191 26.94 -7.68 13.31
N VAL A 192 28.00 -7.72 14.12
CA VAL A 192 28.03 -7.07 15.45
C VAL A 192 27.87 -5.57 15.32
N MET A 193 28.61 -4.93 14.41
CA MET A 193 28.49 -3.48 14.18
C MET A 193 27.10 -3.08 13.67
N SER A 194 26.55 -3.85 12.75
CA SER A 194 25.17 -3.63 12.24
C SER A 194 24.15 -3.77 13.36
N LEU A 195 24.28 -4.78 14.21
CA LEU A 195 23.39 -4.96 15.37
C LEU A 195 23.51 -3.79 16.36
N ILE A 196 24.72 -3.32 16.67
CA ILE A 196 24.93 -2.16 17.55
C ILE A 196 24.23 -0.91 16.97
N VAL A 197 24.40 -0.64 15.68
CA VAL A 197 23.77 0.54 15.05
C VAL A 197 22.25 0.43 15.06
N ILE A 198 21.70 -0.76 14.77
CA ILE A 198 20.25 -1.01 14.83
C ILE A 198 19.73 -0.81 16.26
N LEU A 199 20.43 -1.32 17.27
CA LEU A 199 20.05 -1.15 18.68
C LEU A 199 20.11 0.31 19.13
N ILE A 200 21.13 1.06 18.70
CA ILE A 200 21.23 2.49 19.01
C ILE A 200 20.06 3.25 18.34
N GLY A 201 19.80 3.01 17.05
CA GLY A 201 18.69 3.63 16.33
C GLY A 201 17.34 3.29 16.98
N GLY A 202 17.13 2.02 17.32
CA GLY A 202 15.93 1.57 18.02
C GLY A 202 15.76 2.22 19.39
N ALA A 203 16.85 2.31 20.18
CA ALA A 203 16.81 2.95 21.49
C ALA A 203 16.46 4.45 21.39
N VAL A 204 17.07 5.18 20.46
CA VAL A 204 16.80 6.61 20.21
C VAL A 204 15.34 6.86 19.85
N GLU A 205 14.71 5.95 19.09
CA GLU A 205 13.30 6.08 18.69
C GLU A 205 12.33 5.58 19.77
N MET A 206 12.58 4.41 20.34
CA MET A 206 11.65 3.74 21.25
C MET A 206 11.65 4.34 22.67
N ILE A 207 12.82 4.69 23.23
CA ILE A 207 12.90 5.18 24.60
C ILE A 207 12.08 6.47 24.80
N PRO A 208 12.20 7.50 23.95
CA PRO A 208 11.34 8.70 24.07
C PRO A 208 9.85 8.38 23.94
N THR A 209 9.49 7.44 23.04
CA THR A 209 8.10 7.06 22.85
C THR A 209 7.47 6.51 24.13
N PHE A 210 8.20 5.73 24.92
CA PHE A 210 7.69 5.18 26.18
C PHE A 210 7.81 6.14 27.37
N LEU A 211 8.82 7.00 27.39
CA LEU A 211 9.08 7.90 28.55
C LEU A 211 8.34 9.23 28.45
N VAL A 212 8.10 9.74 27.25
CA VAL A 212 7.48 11.05 27.06
C VAL A 212 5.96 10.91 27.00
N LYS A 213 5.27 11.19 28.11
CA LYS A 213 3.80 11.06 28.21
C LYS A 213 3.03 11.85 27.11
N SER A 214 3.57 12.98 26.66
CA SER A 214 2.96 13.79 25.60
C SER A 214 2.98 13.12 24.23
N ASN A 215 3.77 12.07 24.02
CA ASN A 215 3.78 11.29 22.78
C ASN A 215 2.55 10.38 22.65
N VAL A 216 1.84 10.11 23.75
CA VAL A 216 0.58 9.36 23.76
C VAL A 216 -0.52 10.28 24.30
N PRO A 217 -0.97 11.28 23.52
CA PRO A 217 -2.01 12.19 23.95
C PRO A 217 -3.32 11.44 24.18
N THR A 218 -4.05 11.83 25.24
CA THR A 218 -5.36 11.27 25.55
C THR A 218 -6.41 12.37 25.52
N ILE A 219 -7.63 12.02 25.10
CA ILE A 219 -8.80 12.89 25.12
C ILE A 219 -9.85 12.23 26.01
N SER A 220 -10.27 12.90 27.07
CA SER A 220 -11.16 12.33 28.10
C SER A 220 -12.53 11.88 27.58
N SER A 221 -13.00 12.48 26.49
CA SER A 221 -14.27 12.11 25.82
C SER A 221 -14.17 10.87 24.94
N VAL A 222 -12.95 10.48 24.53
CA VAL A 222 -12.72 9.26 23.73
C VAL A 222 -12.79 8.05 24.66
N LYS A 223 -13.62 7.09 24.29
CA LYS A 223 -13.90 5.88 25.06
C LYS A 223 -13.51 4.64 24.23
N PRO A 224 -13.18 3.52 24.91
CA PRO A 224 -13.04 2.23 24.22
C PRO A 224 -14.31 1.87 23.44
N TYR A 225 -14.16 1.06 22.41
CA TYR A 225 -15.27 0.58 21.62
C TYR A 225 -16.27 -0.22 22.47
N THR A 226 -17.54 0.06 22.32
CA THR A 226 -18.61 -0.82 22.81
C THR A 226 -18.60 -2.15 22.03
N PRO A 227 -19.22 -3.23 22.55
CA PRO A 227 -19.28 -4.51 21.82
C PRO A 227 -19.78 -4.41 20.38
N LEU A 228 -20.81 -3.59 20.15
CA LEU A 228 -21.38 -3.41 18.80
C LEU A 228 -20.46 -2.59 17.89
N GLU A 229 -19.85 -1.54 18.42
CA GLU A 229 -18.88 -0.72 17.68
C GLU A 229 -17.65 -1.54 17.28
N LEU A 230 -17.15 -2.40 18.18
CA LEU A 230 -16.02 -3.29 17.89
C LEU A 230 -16.36 -4.28 16.77
N GLN A 231 -17.57 -4.85 16.76
CA GLN A 231 -18.03 -5.71 15.67
C GLN A 231 -18.16 -4.93 14.35
N GLY A 232 -18.69 -3.72 14.40
CA GLY A 232 -18.76 -2.85 13.21
C GLY A 232 -17.37 -2.52 12.66
N ARG A 233 -16.39 -2.25 13.53
CA ARG A 233 -14.99 -2.04 13.16
C ARG A 233 -14.38 -3.30 12.51
N ASP A 234 -14.66 -4.47 13.07
CA ASP A 234 -14.17 -5.73 12.51
C ASP A 234 -14.72 -5.98 11.10
N ILE A 235 -16.00 -5.68 10.88
CA ILE A 235 -16.63 -5.74 9.54
C ILE A 235 -15.98 -4.73 8.62
N TYR A 236 -15.78 -3.48 9.05
CA TYR A 236 -15.10 -2.44 8.27
C TYR A 236 -13.71 -2.88 7.81
N VAL A 237 -12.94 -3.53 8.68
CA VAL A 237 -11.60 -4.06 8.36
C VAL A 237 -11.72 -5.28 7.43
N ARG A 238 -12.61 -6.21 7.73
CA ARG A 238 -12.81 -7.45 6.97
C ARG A 238 -13.24 -7.17 5.52
N GLU A 239 -14.18 -6.24 5.34
CA GLU A 239 -14.67 -5.87 4.00
C GLU A 239 -13.74 -4.88 3.27
N GLY A 240 -12.66 -4.46 3.90
CA GLY A 240 -11.65 -3.63 3.27
C GLY A 240 -12.07 -2.18 3.00
N CYS A 241 -13.00 -1.63 3.77
CA CYS A 241 -13.51 -0.25 3.60
C CYS A 241 -12.36 0.79 3.63
N TYR A 242 -11.35 0.54 4.47
CA TYR A 242 -10.14 1.36 4.58
C TYR A 242 -9.31 1.43 3.28
N THR A 243 -9.55 0.53 2.32
CA THR A 243 -8.84 0.57 1.04
C THR A 243 -9.32 1.68 0.13
N CYS A 244 -10.54 2.18 0.34
CA CYS A 244 -11.16 3.27 -0.42
C CYS A 244 -11.42 4.52 0.42
N HIS A 245 -11.61 4.38 1.73
CA HIS A 245 -11.89 5.46 2.67
C HIS A 245 -10.72 5.69 3.62
N SER A 246 -10.52 6.94 4.01
CA SER A 246 -9.62 7.33 5.10
C SER A 246 -10.44 7.64 6.37
N GLN A 247 -9.76 7.64 7.52
CA GLN A 247 -10.31 8.09 8.81
C GLN A 247 -9.31 9.06 9.47
N MET A 248 -8.78 10.01 8.71
CA MET A 248 -7.87 11.02 9.21
C MET A 248 -8.00 12.31 8.41
N ILE A 249 -8.60 13.32 9.01
CA ILE A 249 -8.72 14.66 8.45
C ILE A 249 -7.46 15.45 8.82
N ARG A 250 -6.73 15.92 7.79
CA ARG A 250 -5.51 16.72 7.99
C ARG A 250 -5.86 18.17 8.31
N PRO A 251 -4.96 18.94 8.99
CA PRO A 251 -5.21 20.33 9.36
C PRO A 251 -5.04 21.29 8.16
N PHE A 252 -5.67 20.98 7.04
CA PHE A 252 -5.73 21.83 5.86
C PHE A 252 -7.11 22.41 5.69
N ARG A 253 -7.21 23.69 5.34
CA ARG A 253 -8.49 24.39 5.12
C ARG A 253 -9.42 23.60 4.20
N SER A 254 -8.91 23.08 3.09
CA SER A 254 -9.69 22.29 2.13
C SER A 254 -10.25 20.99 2.70
N GLU A 255 -9.60 20.39 3.71
CA GLU A 255 -10.09 19.18 4.37
C GLU A 255 -11.07 19.51 5.48
N THR A 256 -10.74 20.52 6.31
CA THR A 256 -11.59 20.89 7.44
C THR A 256 -12.92 21.50 6.97
N GLU A 257 -12.94 22.24 5.86
CA GLU A 257 -14.20 22.72 5.27
C GLU A 257 -15.01 21.58 4.62
N ARG A 258 -14.36 20.55 4.10
CA ARG A 258 -15.04 19.42 3.47
C ARG A 258 -15.58 18.41 4.46
N TYR A 259 -14.78 18.05 5.48
CA TYR A 259 -15.04 16.92 6.36
C TYR A 259 -15.31 17.31 7.81
N GLY A 260 -14.99 18.53 8.21
CA GLY A 260 -15.08 18.99 9.59
C GLY A 260 -13.72 19.10 10.30
N GLU A 261 -13.72 19.17 11.62
CA GLU A 261 -12.51 19.40 12.42
C GLU A 261 -11.43 18.35 12.15
N TYR A 262 -10.16 18.77 12.02
CA TYR A 262 -9.03 17.88 11.81
C TYR A 262 -8.86 16.87 12.95
N SER A 263 -8.36 15.69 12.58
CA SER A 263 -8.15 14.57 13.50
C SER A 263 -6.98 14.83 14.45
N LYS A 264 -7.17 14.50 15.71
CA LYS A 264 -6.16 14.62 16.79
C LYS A 264 -5.65 13.24 17.18
N ALA A 265 -4.38 13.14 17.51
CA ALA A 265 -3.74 11.85 17.85
C ALA A 265 -4.47 11.10 18.98
N GLY A 266 -5.00 11.82 19.97
CA GLY A 266 -5.76 11.23 21.07
C GLY A 266 -7.10 10.58 20.67
N GLU A 267 -7.60 10.81 19.47
CA GLU A 267 -8.81 10.16 18.97
C GLU A 267 -8.58 8.65 18.65
N PHE A 268 -7.34 8.25 18.41
CA PHE A 268 -6.97 6.91 17.92
C PHE A 268 -6.40 5.99 19.00
N VAL A 269 -6.38 6.39 20.27
CA VAL A 269 -5.73 5.63 21.35
C VAL A 269 -6.29 4.21 21.53
N TYR A 270 -7.52 3.97 21.14
CA TYR A 270 -8.18 2.66 21.21
C TYR A 270 -8.32 1.98 19.83
N ASP A 271 -7.77 2.57 18.76
CA ASP A 271 -7.90 2.05 17.40
C ASP A 271 -6.62 1.33 16.96
N HIS A 272 -6.54 0.04 17.21
CA HIS A 272 -5.40 -0.82 16.87
C HIS A 272 -5.81 -1.98 15.95
N PRO A 273 -5.24 -2.04 14.72
CA PRO A 273 -4.41 -1.04 14.03
C PRO A 273 -5.20 0.19 13.59
N PHE A 274 -4.51 1.31 13.43
CA PHE A 274 -5.12 2.55 12.93
C PHE A 274 -5.73 2.37 11.55
N GLN A 275 -6.91 2.96 11.35
CA GLN A 275 -7.66 2.90 10.08
C GLN A 275 -7.55 4.21 9.27
N TRP A 276 -6.40 4.86 9.32
CA TRP A 276 -6.18 6.16 8.66
C TRP A 276 -6.40 6.11 7.14
N GLY A 277 -6.11 4.96 6.53
CA GLY A 277 -6.17 4.78 5.08
C GLY A 277 -4.98 5.41 4.36
N SER A 278 -4.84 5.11 3.08
CA SER A 278 -3.78 5.63 2.21
C SER A 278 -4.31 6.37 0.98
N LYS A 279 -5.60 6.26 0.70
CA LYS A 279 -6.26 6.93 -0.43
C LYS A 279 -7.71 7.28 -0.09
N ARG A 280 -8.28 8.17 -0.90
CA ARG A 280 -9.68 8.56 -0.86
C ARG A 280 -10.33 8.35 -2.24
N THR A 281 -10.64 7.10 -2.57
CA THR A 281 -11.59 6.79 -3.64
C THR A 281 -13.00 7.14 -3.20
N GLY A 282 -13.30 6.93 -1.90
CA GLY A 282 -14.43 7.46 -1.15
C GLY A 282 -13.98 8.57 -0.19
N PRO A 283 -14.91 9.36 0.40
CA PRO A 283 -14.61 10.44 1.33
C PRO A 283 -13.97 9.94 2.63
N ASP A 284 -13.39 10.89 3.39
CA ASP A 284 -12.95 10.61 4.76
C ASP A 284 -14.15 10.39 5.67
N LEU A 285 -14.08 9.37 6.54
CA LEU A 285 -15.19 8.95 7.40
C LEU A 285 -15.03 9.38 8.87
N ALA A 286 -13.96 10.08 9.23
CA ALA A 286 -13.67 10.41 10.63
C ALA A 286 -14.76 11.25 11.32
N ARG A 287 -15.60 11.94 10.58
CA ARG A 287 -16.68 12.80 11.13
C ARG A 287 -18.09 12.41 10.65
N GLU A 288 -18.26 11.25 10.03
CA GLU A 288 -19.59 10.79 9.56
C GLU A 288 -20.59 10.52 10.69
N GLY A 289 -20.10 10.23 11.89
CA GLY A 289 -20.94 10.04 13.09
C GLY A 289 -21.26 11.32 13.86
N ALA A 290 -20.76 12.49 13.47
CA ALA A 290 -20.83 13.70 14.27
C ALA A 290 -21.06 14.99 13.42
N GLY A 291 -21.56 16.03 14.11
CA GLY A 291 -21.70 17.38 13.50
C GLY A 291 -22.66 17.41 12.32
N ASN A 292 -22.38 18.33 11.39
CA ASN A 292 -23.23 18.56 10.21
C ASN A 292 -23.15 17.44 9.16
N ASN A 293 -22.15 16.57 9.26
CA ASN A 293 -21.97 15.43 8.33
C ASN A 293 -22.72 14.18 8.77
N LYS A 294 -23.24 14.17 10.00
CA LYS A 294 -23.95 13.02 10.57
C LYS A 294 -25.14 12.61 9.70
N LYS A 295 -25.12 11.38 9.24
CA LYS A 295 -26.23 10.74 8.53
C LYS A 295 -27.03 9.85 9.48
N SER A 296 -28.28 9.58 9.11
CA SER A 296 -29.13 8.64 9.85
C SER A 296 -28.68 7.19 9.64
N ASN A 297 -29.02 6.31 10.57
CA ASN A 297 -28.76 4.88 10.40
C ASN A 297 -29.44 4.32 9.14
N ALA A 298 -30.65 4.78 8.82
CA ALA A 298 -31.34 4.39 7.59
C ALA A 298 -30.57 4.84 6.33
N TRP A 299 -29.93 6.02 6.37
CA TRP A 299 -29.10 6.46 5.26
C TRP A 299 -27.91 5.53 5.07
N HIS A 300 -27.20 5.17 6.14
CA HIS A 300 -26.06 4.25 6.07
C HIS A 300 -26.47 2.87 5.56
N PHE A 301 -27.60 2.34 6.04
CA PHE A 301 -28.14 1.08 5.57
C PHE A 301 -28.41 1.10 4.06
N ASN A 302 -29.15 2.09 3.58
CA ASN A 302 -29.46 2.21 2.15
C ASN A 302 -28.22 2.50 1.31
N HIS A 303 -27.23 3.23 1.86
CA HIS A 303 -25.99 3.52 1.15
C HIS A 303 -25.08 2.27 1.03
N LEU A 304 -25.11 1.36 1.98
CA LEU A 304 -24.39 0.08 1.88
C LEU A 304 -25.12 -0.89 0.94
N ASP A 305 -26.44 -0.85 0.92
CA ASP A 305 -27.25 -1.66 0.01
C ASP A 305 -27.02 -1.24 -1.45
N GLU A 306 -27.34 0.00 -1.80
CA GLU A 306 -27.19 0.52 -3.17
C GLU A 306 -26.58 1.94 -3.17
N PRO A 307 -25.25 2.06 -3.13
CA PRO A 307 -24.57 3.36 -3.02
C PRO A 307 -24.93 4.32 -4.15
N SER A 308 -25.13 3.81 -5.37
CA SER A 308 -25.42 4.63 -6.55
C SER A 308 -26.83 5.22 -6.55
N ALA A 309 -27.78 4.58 -5.88
CA ALA A 309 -29.14 5.10 -5.69
C ALA A 309 -29.17 6.29 -4.73
N ILE A 310 -28.31 6.29 -3.71
CA ILE A 310 -28.21 7.38 -2.71
C ILE A 310 -27.29 8.50 -3.19
N SER A 311 -26.20 8.14 -3.85
CA SER A 311 -25.16 9.07 -4.32
C SER A 311 -24.91 8.84 -5.80
N THR A 312 -25.72 9.48 -6.65
CA THR A 312 -25.62 9.35 -8.11
C THR A 312 -24.21 9.66 -8.60
N GLY A 313 -23.59 8.70 -9.26
CA GLY A 313 -22.20 8.81 -9.71
C GLY A 313 -21.18 8.14 -8.78
N SER A 314 -21.61 7.54 -7.68
CA SER A 314 -20.75 6.73 -6.81
C SER A 314 -20.09 5.58 -7.59
N VAL A 315 -18.84 5.26 -7.19
CA VAL A 315 -18.08 4.08 -7.65
C VAL A 315 -17.96 3.04 -6.51
N MET A 316 -18.60 3.28 -5.37
CA MET A 316 -18.65 2.34 -4.26
C MET A 316 -19.46 1.11 -4.71
N PRO A 317 -18.95 -0.11 -4.52
CA PRO A 317 -19.70 -1.33 -4.79
C PRO A 317 -20.87 -1.50 -3.78
N SER A 318 -21.90 -2.24 -4.16
CA SER A 318 -22.95 -2.67 -3.24
C SER A 318 -22.40 -3.65 -2.21
N TYR A 319 -22.83 -3.48 -0.97
CA TYR A 319 -22.58 -4.38 0.17
C TYR A 319 -23.89 -5.01 0.66
N ALA A 320 -24.88 -5.14 -0.23
CA ALA A 320 -26.21 -5.73 0.07
C ALA A 320 -26.11 -7.09 0.77
N PHE A 321 -25.09 -7.89 0.44
CA PHE A 321 -24.86 -9.19 1.07
C PHE A 321 -24.68 -9.11 2.61
N LEU A 322 -24.29 -7.96 3.16
CA LEU A 322 -24.18 -7.78 4.61
C LEU A 322 -25.54 -7.78 5.31
N ILE A 323 -26.63 -7.50 4.58
CA ILE A 323 -28.00 -7.47 5.13
C ILE A 323 -28.46 -8.88 5.49
N ASP A 324 -28.06 -9.86 4.69
CA ASP A 324 -28.45 -11.26 4.85
C ASP A 324 -27.57 -12.02 5.85
N HIS A 325 -26.51 -11.38 6.37
CA HIS A 325 -25.60 -12.00 7.31
C HIS A 325 -25.92 -11.64 8.76
N GLU A 326 -26.22 -12.66 9.56
CA GLU A 326 -26.33 -12.47 11.01
C GLU A 326 -24.97 -12.12 11.62
N LEU A 327 -25.00 -11.22 12.60
CA LEU A 327 -23.80 -10.81 13.32
C LEU A 327 -23.28 -11.95 14.21
N ASP A 328 -22.09 -12.46 13.92
CA ASP A 328 -21.42 -13.42 14.80
C ASP A 328 -20.88 -12.71 16.06
N THR A 329 -21.55 -12.94 17.17
CA THR A 329 -21.20 -12.38 18.48
C THR A 329 -20.38 -13.32 19.36
N ALA A 330 -20.15 -14.57 18.93
CA ALA A 330 -19.53 -15.61 19.75
C ALA A 330 -18.11 -15.21 20.25
N SER A 331 -17.35 -14.51 19.42
CA SER A 331 -15.98 -14.07 19.75
C SER A 331 -15.89 -12.69 20.41
N THR A 332 -17.00 -11.94 20.55
CA THR A 332 -16.97 -10.53 21.01
C THR A 332 -16.37 -10.38 22.41
N GLY A 333 -16.78 -11.21 23.35
CA GLY A 333 -16.26 -11.17 24.73
C GLY A 333 -14.77 -11.44 24.81
N SER A 334 -14.23 -12.38 24.03
CA SER A 334 -12.79 -12.68 23.98
C SER A 334 -11.99 -11.56 23.32
N LYS A 335 -12.52 -10.91 22.29
CA LYS A 335 -11.90 -9.75 21.64
C LYS A 335 -11.79 -8.56 22.61
N ILE A 336 -12.87 -8.23 23.32
CA ILE A 336 -12.87 -7.17 24.33
C ILE A 336 -11.84 -7.47 25.42
N LYS A 337 -11.80 -8.72 25.93
CA LYS A 337 -10.80 -9.13 26.92
C LYS A 337 -9.37 -8.99 26.40
N ALA A 338 -9.12 -9.34 25.14
CA ALA A 338 -7.83 -9.16 24.52
C ALA A 338 -7.43 -7.68 24.43
N MET A 339 -8.34 -6.81 24.02
CA MET A 339 -8.10 -5.35 23.98
C MET A 339 -7.79 -4.80 25.37
N GLN A 340 -8.58 -5.15 26.38
CA GLN A 340 -8.32 -4.76 27.77
C GLN A 340 -6.93 -5.21 28.26
N THR A 341 -6.50 -6.42 27.89
CA THR A 341 -5.17 -6.94 28.22
C THR A 341 -4.05 -6.13 27.55
N LEU A 342 -4.30 -5.59 26.36
CA LEU A 342 -3.38 -4.72 25.65
C LEU A 342 -3.43 -3.25 26.13
N GLY A 343 -4.31 -2.92 27.05
CA GLY A 343 -4.49 -1.55 27.56
C GLY A 343 -5.28 -0.64 26.63
N VAL A 344 -6.11 -1.23 25.77
CA VAL A 344 -6.92 -0.53 24.76
C VAL A 344 -8.40 -0.53 25.14
#